data_1f82e382124147cf27acb454e367542f
#
_entry.id   1f82e382124147cf27acb454e367542f
#
_cell.length_a   1.000
_cell.length_b   1.000
_cell.length_c   1.000
_cell.angle_alpha   90.00
_cell.angle_beta   90.00
_cell.angle_gamma   90.00
#
_symmetry.space_group_name_H-M   'P 1'
#
loop_
_entity.id
_entity.type
_entity.pdbx_description
1 polymer ?
#
loop_
_entity_poly.entity_id
_entity_poly.type
_entity_poly.pdbx_seq_one_letter_code
_entity_poly.pdbx_strand_id
1 'polypeptide(L)'
;MDELWMEEALREAQRALALGEVPVGAVVVRGGAVVGRGCNRPISSNDPTAHAEILAMREAAQAIGNYRLLDCDLYVTVEPCAMCAGAITHARIRRLIYGADDAKAGAVHSVLQVLNHPKLNHQVAVTPGVLAARAMDLLQTFFRERRDSRGDSEAP
;
A
#
# COMPACT_ATOMS: atom_id res chain seq x y z
N MET A 1 -5.39 -17.82 -2.45
CA MET A 1 -4.36 -17.12 -3.29
C MET A 1 -4.15 -15.67 -2.85
N ASP A 2 -5.20 -14.91 -2.62
CA ASP A 2 -5.05 -13.51 -2.18
C ASP A 2 -4.32 -13.39 -0.84
N GLU A 3 -4.57 -14.29 0.10
CA GLU A 3 -3.86 -14.29 1.38
C GLU A 3 -2.36 -14.56 1.22
N LEU A 4 -1.98 -15.43 0.31
CA LEU A 4 -0.57 -15.73 0.03
C LEU A 4 0.18 -14.47 -0.42
N TRP A 5 -0.39 -13.72 -1.35
CA TRP A 5 0.23 -12.47 -1.83
C TRP A 5 0.15 -11.36 -0.80
N MET A 6 -0.92 -11.33 0.01
CA MET A 6 -1.00 -10.37 1.11
C MET A 6 0.07 -10.65 2.19
N GLU A 7 0.44 -11.91 2.41
CA GLU A 7 1.58 -12.24 3.27
C GLU A 7 2.87 -11.60 2.76
N GLU A 8 3.09 -11.60 1.45
CA GLU A 8 4.26 -10.94 0.86
C GLU A 8 4.20 -9.41 1.08
N ALA A 9 3.03 -8.80 0.96
CA ALA A 9 2.85 -7.38 1.26
C ALA A 9 3.09 -7.08 2.74
N LEU A 10 2.67 -7.96 3.64
CA LEU A 10 2.93 -7.82 5.08
C LEU A 10 4.42 -7.91 5.40
N ARG A 11 5.19 -8.72 4.69
CA ARG A 11 6.66 -8.74 4.84
C ARG A 11 7.27 -7.41 4.46
N GLU A 12 6.78 -6.77 3.41
CA GLU A 12 7.22 -5.42 3.06
C GLU A 12 6.82 -4.40 4.12
N ALA A 13 5.64 -4.54 4.74
CA ALA A 13 5.24 -3.69 5.86
C ALA A 13 6.19 -3.83 7.05
N GLN A 14 6.65 -5.03 7.34
CA GLN A 14 7.65 -5.27 8.39
C GLN A 14 9.01 -4.63 8.05
N ARG A 15 9.39 -4.60 6.78
CA ARG A 15 10.59 -3.89 6.34
C ARG A 15 10.48 -2.39 6.58
N ALA A 16 9.32 -1.79 6.30
CA ALA A 16 9.05 -0.40 6.61
C ALA A 16 9.20 -0.14 8.11
N LEU A 17 8.61 -1.00 8.94
CA LEU A 17 8.70 -0.90 10.39
C LEU A 17 10.16 -0.91 10.87
N ALA A 18 10.99 -1.80 10.32
CA ALA A 18 12.41 -1.88 10.64
C ALA A 18 13.19 -0.60 10.26
N LEU A 19 12.68 0.15 9.28
CA LEU A 19 13.25 1.44 8.86
C LEU A 19 12.70 2.63 9.67
N GLY A 20 11.85 2.40 10.66
CA GLY A 20 11.20 3.47 11.42
C GLY A 20 10.08 4.18 10.67
N GLU A 21 9.57 3.58 9.62
CA GLU A 21 8.49 4.09 8.79
C GLU A 21 7.15 3.49 9.19
N VAL A 22 6.06 4.17 8.82
CA VAL A 22 4.72 3.60 9.00
C VAL A 22 4.65 2.26 8.26
N PRO A 23 4.25 1.14 8.94
CA PRO A 23 4.36 -0.20 8.36
C PRO A 23 3.27 -0.49 7.34
N VAL A 24 3.50 -0.05 6.13
CA VAL A 24 2.68 -0.35 4.96
C VAL A 24 3.57 -1.01 3.92
N GLY A 25 3.09 -2.11 3.34
CA GLY A 25 3.80 -2.84 2.31
C GLY A 25 2.89 -3.15 1.13
N ALA A 26 3.50 -3.31 -0.04
CA ALA A 26 2.77 -3.61 -1.27
C ALA A 26 3.58 -4.52 -2.19
N VAL A 27 2.87 -5.35 -2.95
CA VAL A 27 3.45 -6.14 -4.04
C VAL A 27 2.55 -6.07 -5.27
N VAL A 28 3.17 -6.07 -6.44
CA VAL A 28 2.48 -6.21 -7.72
C VAL A 28 2.72 -7.62 -8.23
N VAL A 29 1.64 -8.30 -8.60
CA VAL A 29 1.66 -9.70 -9.06
C VAL A 29 1.15 -9.76 -10.49
N ARG A 30 1.87 -10.49 -11.33
CA ARG A 30 1.48 -10.76 -12.72
C ARG A 30 1.83 -12.20 -13.06
N GLY A 31 0.87 -12.95 -13.60
CA GLY A 31 1.10 -14.32 -14.03
C GLY A 31 1.60 -15.24 -12.92
N GLY A 32 1.11 -15.07 -11.69
CA GLY A 32 1.50 -15.88 -10.55
C GLY A 32 2.90 -15.59 -9.99
N ALA A 33 3.48 -14.44 -10.30
CA ALA A 33 4.80 -14.02 -9.77
C ALA A 33 4.78 -12.56 -9.32
N VAL A 34 5.55 -12.25 -8.28
CA VAL A 34 5.77 -10.87 -7.85
C VAL A 34 6.71 -10.19 -8.85
N VAL A 35 6.24 -9.09 -9.44
CA VAL A 35 7.03 -8.28 -10.38
C VAL A 35 7.46 -6.94 -9.81
N GLY A 36 6.91 -6.54 -8.66
CA GLY A 36 7.31 -5.32 -7.96
C GLY A 36 7.00 -5.41 -6.49
N ARG A 37 7.89 -4.85 -5.65
CA ARG A 37 7.73 -4.77 -4.20
C ARG A 37 7.97 -3.36 -3.73
N GLY A 38 7.29 -2.94 -2.68
CA GLY A 38 7.51 -1.65 -2.07
C GLY A 38 7.16 -1.64 -0.60
N CYS A 39 7.93 -0.92 0.18
CA CYS A 39 7.60 -0.60 1.56
C CYS A 39 7.59 0.91 1.75
N ASN A 40 6.72 1.38 2.63
CA ASN A 40 6.55 2.80 2.89
C ASN A 40 7.86 3.39 3.43
N ARG A 41 8.38 4.45 2.79
CA ARG A 41 9.66 5.04 3.19
C ARG A 41 9.82 6.51 2.85
N PRO A 42 8.80 7.37 3.08
CA PRO A 42 8.91 8.79 2.76
C PRO A 42 9.98 9.49 3.58
N ILE A 43 10.17 9.13 4.85
CA ILE A 43 11.18 9.75 5.74
C ILE A 43 12.58 9.35 5.31
N SER A 44 12.84 8.04 5.22
CA SER A 44 14.20 7.52 4.95
C SER A 44 14.69 7.86 3.55
N SER A 45 13.80 8.06 2.58
CA SER A 45 14.18 8.43 1.21
C SER A 45 13.98 9.92 0.90
N ASN A 46 13.52 10.73 1.88
CA ASN A 46 13.19 12.15 1.68
C ASN A 46 12.31 12.37 0.44
N ASP A 47 11.28 11.55 0.31
CA ASP A 47 10.39 11.55 -0.85
C ASP A 47 8.93 11.49 -0.36
N PRO A 48 8.16 12.58 -0.51
CA PRO A 48 6.77 12.60 -0.05
C PRO A 48 5.86 11.63 -0.81
N THR A 49 6.31 11.11 -1.95
CA THR A 49 5.54 10.16 -2.75
C THR A 49 5.93 8.71 -2.50
N ALA A 50 6.91 8.44 -1.64
CA ALA A 50 7.46 7.10 -1.43
C ALA A 50 6.55 6.21 -0.56
N HIS A 51 5.30 6.10 -0.96
CA HIS A 51 4.37 5.13 -0.41
C HIS A 51 4.63 3.74 -1.01
N ALA A 52 4.30 2.70 -0.25
CA ALA A 52 4.54 1.31 -0.65
C ALA A 52 3.99 1.01 -2.06
N GLU A 53 2.78 1.47 -2.35
CA GLU A 53 2.12 1.24 -3.63
C GLU A 53 2.88 1.89 -4.79
N ILE A 54 3.33 3.13 -4.60
CA ILE A 54 4.10 3.86 -5.63
C ILE A 54 5.40 3.11 -5.94
N LEU A 55 6.13 2.69 -4.90
CA LEU A 55 7.39 1.99 -5.08
C LEU A 55 7.21 0.63 -5.73
N ALA A 56 6.17 -0.12 -5.35
CA ALA A 56 5.86 -1.41 -5.95
C ALA A 56 5.50 -1.28 -7.43
N MET A 57 4.68 -0.28 -7.77
CA MET A 57 4.29 -0.04 -9.17
C MET A 57 5.47 0.45 -10.02
N ARG A 58 6.35 1.29 -9.46
CA ARG A 58 7.57 1.72 -10.15
C ARG A 58 8.47 0.53 -10.49
N GLU A 59 8.70 -0.35 -9.53
CA GLU A 59 9.54 -1.54 -9.74
C GLU A 59 8.91 -2.45 -10.80
N ALA A 60 7.60 -2.69 -10.71
CA ALA A 60 6.88 -3.50 -11.70
C ALA A 60 6.97 -2.89 -13.11
N ALA A 61 6.81 -1.58 -13.24
CA ALA A 61 6.90 -0.87 -14.51
C ALA A 61 8.29 -1.00 -15.14
N GLN A 62 9.34 -0.90 -14.32
CA GLN A 62 10.72 -1.12 -14.78
C GLN A 62 10.92 -2.57 -15.24
N ALA A 63 10.43 -3.53 -14.47
CA ALA A 63 10.58 -4.96 -14.80
C ALA A 63 9.84 -5.33 -16.08
N ILE A 64 8.64 -4.78 -16.29
CA ILE A 64 7.79 -5.07 -17.47
C ILE A 64 8.22 -4.23 -18.68
N GLY A 65 8.83 -3.06 -18.44
CA GLY A 65 9.21 -2.12 -19.50
C GLY A 65 8.03 -1.31 -20.05
N ASN A 66 7.02 -1.07 -19.21
CA ASN A 66 5.84 -0.30 -19.58
C ASN A 66 5.24 0.39 -18.34
N TYR A 67 4.80 1.64 -18.49
CA TYR A 67 4.11 2.32 -17.39
C TYR A 67 2.70 1.77 -17.14
N ARG A 68 2.08 1.17 -18.14
CA ARG A 68 0.81 0.48 -18.00
C ARG A 68 1.06 -0.95 -17.51
N LEU A 69 0.51 -1.25 -16.35
CA LEU A 69 0.69 -2.54 -15.67
C LEU A 69 -0.51 -3.45 -15.98
N LEU A 70 -0.69 -3.75 -17.27
CA LEU A 70 -1.80 -4.59 -17.74
C LEU A 70 -1.65 -6.01 -17.14
N ASP A 71 -2.78 -6.59 -16.78
CA ASP A 71 -2.86 -7.93 -16.18
C ASP A 71 -2.15 -8.05 -14.82
N CYS A 72 -1.91 -6.93 -14.15
CA CYS A 72 -1.28 -6.87 -12.85
C CYS A 72 -2.30 -6.63 -11.74
N ASP A 73 -2.11 -7.33 -10.63
CA ASP A 73 -2.86 -7.15 -9.40
C ASP A 73 -1.96 -6.49 -8.36
N LEU A 74 -2.48 -5.51 -7.65
CA LEU A 74 -1.77 -4.82 -6.56
C LEU A 74 -2.33 -5.26 -5.22
N TYR A 75 -1.44 -5.74 -4.35
CA TYR A 75 -1.74 -6.10 -2.96
C TYR A 75 -1.07 -5.07 -2.06
N VAL A 76 -1.84 -4.46 -1.17
CA VAL A 76 -1.32 -3.48 -0.21
C VAL A 76 -1.96 -3.70 1.16
N THR A 77 -1.19 -3.55 2.22
CA THR A 77 -1.65 -3.88 3.56
C THR A 77 -2.68 -2.90 4.12
N VAL A 78 -2.75 -1.68 3.59
CA VAL A 78 -3.68 -0.63 4.03
C VAL A 78 -4.33 0.01 2.82
N GLU A 79 -5.56 0.44 2.98
CA GLU A 79 -6.32 1.14 1.94
C GLU A 79 -5.52 2.32 1.36
N PRO A 80 -5.37 2.40 0.02
CA PRO A 80 -4.61 3.49 -0.61
C PRO A 80 -5.18 4.88 -0.35
N CYS A 81 -4.28 5.86 -0.21
CA CYS A 81 -4.63 7.28 -0.17
C CYS A 81 -4.96 7.82 -1.57
N ALA A 82 -5.35 9.10 -1.64
CA ALA A 82 -5.74 9.74 -2.91
C ALA A 82 -4.62 9.71 -3.97
N MET A 83 -3.38 9.96 -3.58
CA MET A 83 -2.22 9.91 -4.48
C MET A 83 -2.06 8.51 -5.08
N CYS A 84 -2.06 7.49 -4.24
CA CYS A 84 -1.87 6.10 -4.68
C CYS A 84 -3.05 5.59 -5.50
N ALA A 85 -4.27 5.93 -5.13
CA ALA A 85 -5.46 5.58 -5.90
C ALA A 85 -5.43 6.19 -7.31
N GLY A 86 -4.99 7.44 -7.43
CA GLY A 86 -4.76 8.07 -8.73
C GLY A 86 -3.71 7.34 -9.55
N ALA A 87 -2.59 6.98 -8.92
CA ALA A 87 -1.52 6.22 -9.58
C ALA A 87 -1.97 4.84 -10.05
N ILE A 88 -2.79 4.15 -9.26
CA ILE A 88 -3.38 2.85 -9.61
C ILE A 88 -4.19 2.95 -10.90
N THR A 89 -4.98 4.01 -11.04
CA THR A 89 -5.75 4.26 -12.26
C THR A 89 -4.85 4.55 -13.46
N HIS A 90 -3.84 5.39 -13.29
CA HIS A 90 -2.86 5.69 -14.35
C HIS A 90 -2.12 4.45 -14.82
N ALA A 91 -1.77 3.57 -13.88
CA ALA A 91 -1.04 2.33 -14.16
C ALA A 91 -1.92 1.24 -14.80
N ARG A 92 -3.24 1.42 -14.83
CA ARG A 92 -4.20 0.43 -15.35
C ARG A 92 -4.16 -0.90 -14.60
N ILE A 93 -3.99 -0.85 -13.28
CA ILE A 93 -4.05 -2.05 -12.41
C ILE A 93 -5.40 -2.75 -12.60
N ARG A 94 -5.37 -4.05 -12.76
CA ARG A 94 -6.56 -4.88 -12.97
C ARG A 94 -7.36 -5.05 -11.67
N ARG A 95 -6.68 -5.45 -10.59
CA ARG A 95 -7.29 -5.66 -9.29
C ARG A 95 -6.49 -4.99 -8.19
N LEU A 96 -7.19 -4.36 -7.25
CA LEU A 96 -6.62 -3.88 -6.00
C LEU A 96 -7.15 -4.75 -4.87
N ILE A 97 -6.24 -5.36 -4.12
CA ILE A 97 -6.55 -6.12 -2.91
C ILE A 97 -5.87 -5.42 -1.74
N TYR A 98 -6.65 -5.02 -0.73
CA TYR A 98 -6.05 -4.37 0.43
C TYR A 98 -6.50 -4.99 1.76
N GLY A 99 -5.73 -4.75 2.81
CA GLY A 99 -5.99 -5.27 4.14
C GLY A 99 -6.88 -4.35 4.95
N ALA A 100 -6.29 -3.50 5.76
CA ALA A 100 -7.02 -2.63 6.69
C ALA A 100 -7.56 -1.37 6.00
N ASP A 101 -8.74 -0.91 6.42
CA ASP A 101 -9.26 0.40 6.05
C ASP A 101 -8.41 1.52 6.68
N ASP A 102 -8.34 2.66 6.01
CA ASP A 102 -7.72 3.87 6.56
C ASP A 102 -8.80 4.93 6.78
N ALA A 103 -9.24 5.06 8.03
CA ALA A 103 -10.31 5.97 8.40
C ALA A 103 -9.93 7.45 8.27
N LYS A 104 -8.66 7.77 8.14
CA LYS A 104 -8.15 9.16 8.07
C LYS A 104 -7.85 9.62 6.66
N ALA A 105 -7.33 8.74 5.80
CA ALA A 105 -6.83 9.12 4.48
C ALA A 105 -7.21 8.13 3.36
N GLY A 106 -7.98 7.10 3.65
CA GLY A 106 -8.38 6.10 2.67
C GLY A 106 -9.18 6.70 1.53
N ALA A 107 -8.78 6.40 0.31
CA ALA A 107 -9.37 6.98 -0.89
C ALA A 107 -9.98 5.95 -1.84
N VAL A 108 -10.28 4.76 -1.32
CA VAL A 108 -11.06 3.75 -2.01
C VAL A 108 -12.53 3.81 -1.56
N HIS A 109 -12.76 3.83 -0.23
CA HIS A 109 -14.12 3.99 0.30
C HIS A 109 -14.21 4.74 1.62
N SER A 110 -13.14 4.80 2.43
CA SER A 110 -13.25 5.27 3.82
C SER A 110 -13.47 6.78 3.94
N VAL A 111 -12.74 7.59 3.20
CA VAL A 111 -12.83 9.06 3.24
C VAL A 111 -13.19 9.62 1.87
N LEU A 112 -12.49 9.19 0.85
CA LEU A 112 -12.69 9.60 -0.54
C LEU A 112 -12.99 8.37 -1.39
N GLN A 113 -13.60 8.58 -2.56
CA GLN A 113 -13.83 7.54 -3.56
C GLN A 113 -13.15 7.97 -4.86
N VAL A 114 -11.83 7.78 -4.93
CA VAL A 114 -11.02 8.16 -6.09
C VAL A 114 -11.08 7.10 -7.19
N LEU A 115 -11.10 5.82 -6.81
CA LEU A 115 -11.23 4.73 -7.77
C LEU A 115 -12.66 4.60 -8.29
N ASN A 116 -12.75 4.17 -9.55
CA ASN A 116 -14.03 3.70 -10.14
C ASN A 116 -15.10 4.77 -10.28
N HIS A 117 -14.71 6.03 -10.38
CA HIS A 117 -15.67 7.06 -10.81
C HIS A 117 -16.20 6.67 -12.19
N PRO A 118 -17.51 6.79 -12.46
CA PRO A 118 -18.10 6.33 -13.74
C PRO A 118 -17.48 6.98 -14.99
N LYS A 119 -16.92 8.17 -14.86
CA LYS A 119 -16.29 8.89 -15.99
C LYS A 119 -14.84 8.50 -16.24
N LEU A 120 -14.22 7.71 -15.35
CA LEU A 120 -12.85 7.24 -15.56
C LEU A 120 -12.82 6.17 -16.65
N ASN A 121 -11.82 6.24 -17.52
CA ASN A 121 -11.65 5.29 -18.62
C ASN A 121 -11.27 3.88 -18.12
N HIS A 122 -10.63 3.79 -16.95
CA HIS A 122 -10.20 2.52 -16.38
C HIS A 122 -10.95 2.27 -15.07
N GLN A 123 -11.46 1.06 -14.94
CA GLN A 123 -12.10 0.58 -13.72
C GLN A 123 -11.27 -0.52 -13.09
N VAL A 124 -11.18 -0.52 -11.75
CA VAL A 124 -10.35 -1.45 -10.98
C VAL A 124 -11.27 -2.33 -10.14
N ALA A 125 -11.08 -3.66 -10.22
CA ALA A 125 -11.80 -4.58 -9.31
C ALA A 125 -11.16 -4.48 -7.92
N VAL A 126 -11.96 -4.30 -6.86
CA VAL A 126 -11.48 -4.09 -5.50
C VAL A 126 -11.90 -5.23 -4.59
N THR A 127 -10.94 -5.78 -3.84
CA THR A 127 -11.17 -6.77 -2.79
C THR A 127 -10.61 -6.25 -1.47
N PRO A 128 -11.47 -5.78 -0.53
CA PRO A 128 -11.02 -5.26 0.75
C PRO A 128 -10.88 -6.36 1.80
N GLY A 129 -10.21 -6.05 2.90
CA GLY A 129 -10.26 -6.82 4.13
C GLY A 129 -9.41 -8.08 4.19
N VAL A 130 -8.50 -8.29 3.24
CA VAL A 130 -7.64 -9.49 3.23
C VAL A 130 -6.53 -9.33 4.27
N LEU A 131 -6.52 -10.20 5.29
CA LEU A 131 -5.62 -10.16 6.45
C LEU A 131 -5.61 -8.78 7.15
N ALA A 132 -6.77 -8.13 7.21
CA ALA A 132 -6.94 -6.80 7.76
C ALA A 132 -6.47 -6.69 9.22
N ALA A 133 -6.76 -7.71 10.06
CA ALA A 133 -6.37 -7.70 11.47
C ALA A 133 -4.85 -7.64 11.65
N ARG A 134 -4.10 -8.37 10.83
CA ARG A 134 -2.63 -8.39 10.89
C ARG A 134 -2.04 -7.05 10.45
N ALA A 135 -2.61 -6.44 9.41
CA ALA A 135 -2.20 -5.12 8.96
C ALA A 135 -2.48 -4.07 10.04
N MET A 136 -3.63 -4.14 10.68
CA MET A 136 -4.01 -3.24 11.77
C MET A 136 -3.10 -3.40 12.99
N ASP A 137 -2.73 -4.62 13.35
CA ASP A 137 -1.81 -4.87 14.47
C ASP A 137 -0.46 -4.20 14.27
N LEU A 138 0.11 -4.27 13.07
CA LEU A 138 1.36 -3.60 12.75
C LEU A 138 1.25 -2.08 12.91
N LEU A 139 0.17 -1.50 12.42
CA LEU A 139 -0.08 -0.06 12.53
C LEU A 139 -0.24 0.37 13.99
N GLN A 140 -1.04 -0.36 14.76
CA GLN A 140 -1.29 -0.04 16.16
C GLN A 140 -0.01 -0.15 16.99
N THR A 141 0.79 -1.17 16.76
CA THR A 141 2.09 -1.36 17.42
C THR A 141 3.02 -0.19 17.14
N PHE A 142 3.13 0.21 15.87
CA PHE A 142 3.97 1.33 15.46
C PHE A 142 3.54 2.64 16.14
N PHE A 143 2.26 2.98 16.11
CA PHE A 143 1.76 4.22 16.69
C PHE A 143 1.83 4.22 18.21
N ARG A 144 1.65 3.07 18.86
CA ARG A 144 1.81 2.93 20.30
C ARG A 144 3.25 3.17 20.72
N GLU A 145 4.20 2.55 20.07
CA GLU A 145 5.63 2.72 20.34
C GLU A 145 6.06 4.16 20.15
N ARG A 146 5.51 4.84 19.14
CA ARG A 146 5.80 6.24 18.87
C ARG A 146 5.26 7.17 19.95
N ARG A 147 4.05 6.91 20.46
CA ARG A 147 3.48 7.67 21.60
C ARG A 147 4.31 7.48 22.86
N ASP A 148 4.71 6.25 23.16
CA ASP A 148 5.52 5.93 24.35
C ASP A 148 6.88 6.64 24.26
N SER A 149 7.53 6.60 23.09
CA SER A 149 8.78 7.29 22.86
C SER A 149 8.66 8.82 23.04
N ARG A 150 7.54 9.44 22.59
CA ARG A 150 7.27 10.86 22.81
C ARG A 150 6.98 11.18 24.28
N GLY A 151 6.24 10.31 24.96
CA GLY A 151 5.97 10.43 26.41
C GLY A 151 7.25 10.42 27.20
N ASP A 152 8.17 9.54 26.89
CA ASP A 152 9.49 9.46 27.53
C ASP A 152 10.33 10.73 27.28
N SER A 153 10.21 11.34 26.09
CA SER A 153 10.94 12.56 25.77
C SER A 153 10.37 13.83 26.40
N GLU A 154 9.12 13.79 26.83
CA GLU A 154 8.42 14.90 27.49
C GLU A 154 8.48 14.81 29.01
N ALA A 155 8.99 13.72 29.57
CA ALA A 155 9.16 13.57 31.01
C ALA A 155 10.28 14.49 31.49
N PRO A 156 10.06 15.32 32.55
CA PRO A 156 11.08 16.21 33.08
C PRO A 156 12.24 15.48 33.75
#